data_814409b3f8490d5a4137e06a3404c1ce
#
_entry.id   814409b3f8490d5a4137e06a3404c1ce
#
_cell.length_a   1.000
_cell.length_b   1.000
_cell.length_c   1.000
_cell.angle_alpha   90.00
_cell.angle_beta   90.00
_cell.angle_gamma   90.00
#
_symmetry.space_group_name_H-M   'P 1'
#
loop_
_entity.id
_entity.type
_entity.pdbx_description
1 polymer ?
#
loop_
_entity_poly.entity_id
_entity_poly.type
_entity_poly.pdbx_seq_one_letter_code
_entity_poly.pdbx_strand_id
1 'polypeptide(L)'
;MTLYPKLIEEALATVIYPGTKKNLIESEMLADTPSINGMKVKVVLLFPRDTDPFLKSTVKAAEAAIHYHISKDVEVEIVTEFKSAPRPEVGKMLPQVKNVIAVSSGKGGVGKSTVSANLAIALAKLGYKVGLLDTDIFGPSMPKMFGVEEERPYYVHKDGRDLIEPVEKYGVKLLSIGFFVSPTTATLWRGGMACSALKQLIADADWGELDYFILDTPPGTSDIHLTLLQTLSITGAVIVSTPQQVALADARKGIDMYQNDKVNVPILGLIENMAYFTPAELPENKYYIFGKEGCKNLAKEMNVPLLAQIPIVQSICEGGDDGAPAATKVDSITGQAFLSLAQSVVTVVNRRNAEKAPTKIVSTHK
;
A
#
# COMPACT_ATOMS: atom_id res chain seq x y z
N MET A 1 12.60 -25.70 49.87
CA MET A 1 13.41 -24.86 48.95
C MET A 1 12.61 -23.65 48.58
N THR A 2 13.15 -22.46 48.74
CA THR A 2 12.42 -21.22 48.40
C THR A 2 12.81 -20.84 46.96
N LEU A 3 11.83 -20.86 46.05
CA LEU A 3 12.03 -20.45 44.67
C LEU A 3 11.99 -18.93 44.59
N TYR A 4 12.86 -18.33 43.77
CA TYR A 4 12.87 -16.90 43.48
C TYR A 4 13.30 -16.67 42.00
N PRO A 5 12.86 -15.58 41.36
CA PRO A 5 13.04 -15.38 39.90
C PRO A 5 14.48 -15.52 39.43
N LYS A 6 15.45 -14.95 40.14
CA LYS A 6 16.87 -15.01 39.72
C LYS A 6 17.41 -16.43 39.61
N LEU A 7 16.94 -17.37 40.45
CA LEU A 7 17.33 -18.79 40.37
C LEU A 7 16.86 -19.43 39.04
N ILE A 8 15.68 -19.03 38.58
CA ILE A 8 15.12 -19.49 37.30
C ILE A 8 15.92 -18.88 36.14
N GLU A 9 16.26 -17.59 36.22
CA GLU A 9 17.08 -16.90 35.19
C GLU A 9 18.48 -17.55 35.09
N GLU A 10 19.12 -17.90 36.22
CA GLU A 10 20.41 -18.58 36.24
C GLU A 10 20.31 -19.98 35.59
N ALA A 11 19.23 -20.71 35.79
CA ALA A 11 19.00 -21.98 35.09
C ALA A 11 18.81 -21.78 33.58
N LEU A 12 18.04 -20.77 33.18
CA LEU A 12 17.81 -20.42 31.77
C LEU A 12 19.07 -19.89 31.07
N ALA A 13 20.00 -19.26 31.80
CA ALA A 13 21.29 -18.80 31.25
C ALA A 13 22.21 -19.96 30.85
N THR A 14 21.91 -21.21 31.22
CA THR A 14 22.64 -22.39 30.75
C THR A 14 22.17 -22.89 29.38
N VAL A 15 21.04 -22.46 28.88
CA VAL A 15 20.43 -22.89 27.63
C VAL A 15 20.88 -22.00 26.49
N ILE A 16 21.55 -22.59 25.50
CA ILE A 16 21.99 -21.89 24.30
C ILE A 16 20.88 -21.90 23.24
N TYR A 17 20.50 -20.71 22.75
CA TYR A 17 19.59 -20.60 21.61
C TYR A 17 20.37 -20.74 20.30
N PRO A 18 20.07 -21.75 19.45
CA PRO A 18 20.85 -22.02 18.25
C PRO A 18 20.84 -20.88 17.22
N GLY A 19 19.76 -20.07 17.20
CA GLY A 19 19.62 -18.94 16.26
C GLY A 19 20.62 -17.82 16.48
N THR A 20 21.02 -17.55 17.75
CA THR A 20 22.01 -16.49 18.06
C THR A 20 23.35 -17.04 18.56
N LYS A 21 23.42 -18.34 18.87
CA LYS A 21 24.57 -19.00 19.55
C LYS A 21 24.91 -18.40 20.93
N LYS A 22 24.00 -17.64 21.53
CA LYS A 22 24.08 -17.07 22.88
C LYS A 22 23.05 -17.79 23.78
N ASN A 23 23.17 -17.61 25.09
CA ASN A 23 22.16 -18.16 26.00
C ASN A 23 20.84 -17.38 25.94
N LEU A 24 19.76 -17.92 26.56
CA LEU A 24 18.42 -17.32 26.48
C LEU A 24 18.36 -15.91 27.06
N ILE A 25 19.15 -15.61 28.09
CA ILE A 25 19.19 -14.29 28.74
C ILE A 25 19.93 -13.29 27.86
N GLU A 26 21.14 -13.66 27.37
CA GLU A 26 21.92 -12.80 26.44
C GLU A 26 21.24 -12.60 25.09
N SER A 27 20.34 -13.51 24.70
CA SER A 27 19.54 -13.39 23.47
C SER A 27 18.26 -12.59 23.68
N GLU A 28 18.05 -12.03 24.87
CA GLU A 28 16.83 -11.27 25.25
C GLU A 28 15.54 -12.07 24.94
N MET A 29 15.59 -13.37 25.19
CA MET A 29 14.45 -14.25 24.94
C MET A 29 13.53 -14.41 26.15
N LEU A 30 13.82 -13.81 27.28
CA LEU A 30 12.93 -13.77 28.44
C LEU A 30 12.08 -12.49 28.35
N ALA A 31 10.76 -12.64 28.11
CA ALA A 31 9.87 -11.51 27.93
C ALA A 31 9.61 -10.75 29.24
N ASP A 32 9.40 -11.50 30.33
CA ASP A 32 9.10 -10.97 31.67
C ASP A 32 9.85 -11.75 32.74
N THR A 33 9.95 -11.17 33.91
CA THR A 33 10.47 -11.86 35.09
C THR A 33 9.64 -13.13 35.39
N PRO A 34 10.27 -14.32 35.59
CA PRO A 34 9.56 -15.54 35.86
C PRO A 34 8.58 -15.41 37.04
N SER A 35 7.33 -15.82 36.83
CA SER A 35 6.30 -15.81 37.88
C SER A 35 6.32 -17.10 38.65
N ILE A 36 6.31 -17.02 39.97
CA ILE A 36 6.41 -18.17 40.88
C ILE A 36 5.22 -18.20 41.83
N ASN A 37 4.53 -19.35 41.89
CA ASN A 37 3.44 -19.59 42.81
C ASN A 37 3.62 -20.96 43.48
N GLY A 38 4.25 -20.97 44.68
CA GLY A 38 4.64 -22.20 45.33
C GLY A 38 5.68 -22.98 44.53
N MET A 39 5.34 -24.17 44.09
CA MET A 39 6.20 -25.03 43.21
C MET A 39 5.90 -24.85 41.72
N LYS A 40 4.99 -23.96 41.34
CA LYS A 40 4.70 -23.65 39.93
C LYS A 40 5.51 -22.46 39.46
N VAL A 41 6.19 -22.64 38.34
CA VAL A 41 7.01 -21.60 37.69
C VAL A 41 6.47 -21.37 36.31
N LYS A 42 6.11 -20.12 36.00
CA LYS A 42 5.72 -19.71 34.66
C LYS A 42 6.81 -18.83 34.07
N VAL A 43 7.29 -19.23 32.89
CA VAL A 43 8.29 -18.52 32.09
C VAL A 43 7.69 -18.12 30.77
N VAL A 44 7.88 -16.88 30.32
CA VAL A 44 7.47 -16.41 29.01
C VAL A 44 8.71 -16.23 28.15
N LEU A 45 8.84 -17.06 27.09
CA LEU A 45 9.94 -16.99 26.14
C LEU A 45 9.52 -16.29 24.85
N LEU A 46 10.29 -15.28 24.45
CA LEU A 46 10.06 -14.42 23.30
C LEU A 46 10.88 -14.90 22.10
N PHE A 47 10.24 -15.52 21.11
CA PHE A 47 10.88 -15.98 19.88
C PHE A 47 10.80 -14.94 18.76
N PRO A 48 11.72 -14.96 17.78
CA PRO A 48 11.67 -14.05 16.63
C PRO A 48 10.38 -14.19 15.82
N ARG A 49 9.88 -15.42 15.64
CA ARG A 49 8.65 -15.73 14.86
C ARG A 49 8.02 -17.05 15.32
N ASP A 50 6.76 -17.26 15.00
CA ASP A 50 5.99 -18.47 15.31
C ASP A 50 6.47 -19.72 14.54
N THR A 51 7.11 -19.51 13.38
CA THR A 51 7.71 -20.56 12.53
C THR A 51 9.17 -20.85 12.85
N ASP A 52 9.69 -20.38 13.98
CA ASP A 52 11.09 -20.59 14.37
C ASP A 52 11.43 -22.10 14.44
N PRO A 53 12.41 -22.60 13.67
CA PRO A 53 12.74 -24.03 13.62
C PRO A 53 13.26 -24.57 14.97
N PHE A 54 13.78 -23.68 15.83
CA PHE A 54 14.34 -24.03 17.13
C PHE A 54 13.32 -23.91 18.29
N LEU A 55 12.09 -23.43 18.04
CA LEU A 55 11.09 -23.19 19.06
C LEU A 55 10.89 -24.41 19.97
N LYS A 56 10.52 -25.54 19.40
CA LYS A 56 10.22 -26.75 20.19
C LYS A 56 11.44 -27.29 20.95
N SER A 57 12.63 -27.22 20.36
CA SER A 57 13.86 -27.69 21.00
C SER A 57 14.29 -26.76 22.14
N THR A 58 14.15 -25.45 21.96
CA THR A 58 14.50 -24.46 22.98
C THR A 58 13.56 -24.50 24.18
N VAL A 59 12.25 -24.65 23.96
CA VAL A 59 11.27 -24.83 25.04
C VAL A 59 11.60 -26.08 25.88
N LYS A 60 11.86 -27.23 25.25
CA LYS A 60 12.26 -28.46 25.96
C LYS A 60 13.58 -28.29 26.70
N ALA A 61 14.55 -27.59 26.14
CA ALA A 61 15.83 -27.36 26.79
C ALA A 61 15.68 -26.44 28.00
N ALA A 62 14.84 -25.40 27.92
CA ALA A 62 14.54 -24.52 29.04
C ALA A 62 13.84 -25.24 30.19
N GLU A 63 12.85 -26.09 29.90
CA GLU A 63 12.18 -26.93 30.88
C GLU A 63 13.16 -27.89 31.57
N ALA A 64 13.98 -28.59 30.78
CA ALA A 64 15.00 -29.51 31.27
C ALA A 64 16.05 -28.80 32.16
N ALA A 65 16.47 -27.60 31.79
CA ALA A 65 17.42 -26.80 32.57
C ALA A 65 16.84 -26.42 33.96
N ILE A 66 15.59 -26.02 34.03
CA ILE A 66 14.92 -25.73 35.32
C ILE A 66 14.85 -26.99 36.20
N HIS A 67 14.44 -28.12 35.63
CA HIS A 67 14.38 -29.38 36.34
C HIS A 67 15.75 -29.87 36.83
N TYR A 68 16.79 -29.67 36.00
CA TYR A 68 18.15 -30.10 36.33
C TYR A 68 18.80 -29.23 37.40
N HIS A 69 18.70 -27.91 37.29
CA HIS A 69 19.39 -26.98 38.21
C HIS A 69 18.61 -26.66 39.46
N ILE A 70 17.28 -26.92 39.50
CA ILE A 70 16.44 -26.53 40.61
C ILE A 70 15.82 -27.76 41.29
N SER A 71 14.82 -28.38 40.72
CA SER A 71 14.22 -29.63 41.18
C SER A 71 13.27 -30.22 40.16
N LYS A 72 13.19 -31.55 40.10
CA LYS A 72 12.20 -32.26 39.30
C LYS A 72 10.75 -32.08 39.79
N ASP A 73 10.56 -31.62 41.01
CA ASP A 73 9.24 -31.41 41.62
C ASP A 73 8.63 -30.05 41.23
N VAL A 74 9.37 -29.20 40.54
CA VAL A 74 8.88 -27.90 40.04
C VAL A 74 7.97 -28.12 38.86
N GLU A 75 6.75 -27.63 38.91
CA GLU A 75 5.83 -27.62 37.78
C GLU A 75 6.16 -26.41 36.87
N VAL A 76 6.69 -26.66 35.68
CA VAL A 76 7.16 -25.62 34.75
C VAL A 76 6.13 -25.40 33.65
N GLU A 77 5.64 -24.17 33.53
CA GLU A 77 4.80 -23.69 32.44
C GLU A 77 5.61 -22.72 31.57
N ILE A 78 5.94 -23.11 30.30
CA ILE A 78 6.61 -22.23 29.38
C ILE A 78 5.60 -21.73 28.35
N VAL A 79 5.34 -20.44 28.36
CA VAL A 79 4.52 -19.74 27.38
C VAL A 79 5.45 -19.14 26.31
N THR A 80 5.10 -19.29 25.06
CA THR A 80 5.88 -18.71 23.95
C THR A 80 5.16 -17.49 23.40
N GLU A 81 5.87 -16.38 23.33
CA GLU A 81 5.46 -15.16 22.67
C GLU A 81 6.40 -14.91 21.48
N PHE A 82 5.96 -14.08 20.55
CA PHE A 82 6.74 -13.80 19.34
C PHE A 82 7.04 -12.32 19.28
N LYS A 83 8.32 -11.96 18.99
CA LYS A 83 8.68 -10.59 18.63
C LYS A 83 7.91 -10.27 17.38
N SER A 84 6.71 -9.71 17.50
CA SER A 84 6.12 -9.01 16.37
C SER A 84 7.13 -7.93 16.01
N ALA A 85 7.59 -7.93 14.73
CA ALA A 85 8.34 -6.80 14.22
C ALA A 85 7.58 -5.53 14.60
N PRO A 86 8.23 -4.48 15.13
CA PRO A 86 7.55 -3.27 15.52
C PRO A 86 6.74 -2.81 14.31
N ARG A 87 5.41 -2.93 14.40
CA ARG A 87 4.52 -2.39 13.37
C ARG A 87 4.80 -0.90 13.33
N PRO A 88 5.07 -0.30 12.15
CA PRO A 88 5.21 1.14 12.06
C PRO A 88 3.98 1.76 12.73
N GLU A 89 4.20 2.73 13.61
CA GLU A 89 3.08 3.46 14.22
C GLU A 89 2.18 3.99 13.11
N VAL A 90 0.88 3.81 13.25
CA VAL A 90 -0.11 4.39 12.33
C VAL A 90 0.19 5.89 12.26
N GLY A 91 0.56 6.39 11.07
CA GLY A 91 1.02 7.77 10.88
C GLY A 91 2.47 7.92 10.48
N LYS A 92 3.30 6.90 10.65
CA LYS A 92 4.70 6.87 10.20
C LYS A 92 4.93 5.78 9.15
N MET A 93 3.86 5.19 8.59
CA MET A 93 4.03 4.28 7.47
C MET A 93 4.58 5.04 6.26
N LEU A 94 5.60 4.46 5.62
CA LEU A 94 6.29 5.00 4.47
C LEU A 94 6.91 6.40 4.73
N PRO A 95 7.71 6.61 5.80
CA PRO A 95 8.32 7.91 6.08
C PRO A 95 9.30 8.38 4.99
N GLN A 96 9.79 7.45 4.17
CA GLN A 96 10.70 7.69 3.04
C GLN A 96 9.96 8.11 1.75
N VAL A 97 8.63 8.17 1.74
CA VAL A 97 7.82 8.60 0.60
C VAL A 97 7.46 10.08 0.73
N LYS A 98 7.82 10.89 -0.27
CA LYS A 98 7.60 12.34 -0.24
C LYS A 98 6.14 12.73 -0.49
N ASN A 99 5.51 12.10 -1.49
CA ASN A 99 4.15 12.43 -1.90
C ASN A 99 3.33 11.18 -2.15
N VAL A 100 2.18 11.06 -1.50
CA VAL A 100 1.20 9.99 -1.70
C VAL A 100 0.00 10.59 -2.43
N ILE A 101 -0.30 10.09 -3.63
CA ILE A 101 -1.38 10.60 -4.47
C ILE A 101 -2.43 9.50 -4.65
N ALA A 102 -3.66 9.75 -4.21
CA ALA A 102 -4.78 8.87 -4.51
C ALA A 102 -5.37 9.22 -5.87
N VAL A 103 -5.41 8.26 -6.79
CA VAL A 103 -6.16 8.38 -8.04
C VAL A 103 -7.49 7.68 -7.82
N SER A 104 -8.56 8.44 -7.87
CA SER A 104 -9.90 7.97 -7.49
C SER A 104 -10.93 8.33 -8.54
N SER A 105 -12.06 7.63 -8.52
CA SER A 105 -13.20 7.91 -9.38
C SER A 105 -14.51 7.65 -8.65
N GLY A 106 -15.53 8.43 -8.95
CA GLY A 106 -16.85 8.23 -8.37
C GLY A 106 -17.56 6.98 -8.93
N LYS A 107 -17.14 6.49 -10.10
CA LYS A 107 -17.79 5.40 -10.84
C LYS A 107 -16.77 4.50 -11.53
N GLY A 108 -17.11 3.22 -11.69
CA GLY A 108 -16.34 2.27 -12.50
C GLY A 108 -16.43 2.59 -13.99
N GLY A 109 -15.42 2.16 -14.77
CA GLY A 109 -15.42 2.29 -16.25
C GLY A 109 -15.01 3.65 -16.80
N VAL A 110 -14.59 4.62 -15.95
CA VAL A 110 -14.12 5.94 -16.42
C VAL A 110 -12.64 5.96 -16.83
N GLY A 111 -11.94 4.82 -16.74
CA GLY A 111 -10.52 4.69 -17.10
C GLY A 111 -9.56 5.14 -16.00
N LYS A 112 -9.96 5.08 -14.74
CA LYS A 112 -9.14 5.41 -13.58
C LYS A 112 -7.78 4.69 -13.59
N SER A 113 -7.78 3.35 -13.70
CA SER A 113 -6.55 2.54 -13.69
C SER A 113 -5.65 2.82 -14.89
N THR A 114 -6.23 3.08 -16.07
CA THR A 114 -5.48 3.55 -17.25
C THR A 114 -4.76 4.87 -16.97
N VAL A 115 -5.44 5.81 -16.32
CA VAL A 115 -4.83 7.09 -15.92
C VAL A 115 -3.76 6.87 -14.85
N SER A 116 -4.00 6.04 -13.84
CA SER A 116 -3.03 5.72 -12.78
C SER A 116 -1.74 5.11 -13.33
N ALA A 117 -1.85 4.11 -14.20
CA ALA A 117 -0.72 3.44 -14.84
C ALA A 117 0.10 4.43 -15.67
N ASN A 118 -0.56 5.19 -16.55
CA ASN A 118 0.11 6.15 -17.42
C ASN A 118 0.71 7.34 -16.65
N LEU A 119 0.06 7.82 -15.59
CA LEU A 119 0.60 8.86 -14.72
C LEU A 119 1.87 8.39 -13.99
N ALA A 120 1.86 7.17 -13.44
CA ALA A 120 3.02 6.60 -12.76
C ALA A 120 4.22 6.48 -13.72
N ILE A 121 4.00 5.94 -14.93
CA ILE A 121 5.03 5.81 -15.96
C ILE A 121 5.52 7.19 -16.41
N ALA A 122 4.62 8.15 -16.64
CA ALA A 122 4.99 9.49 -17.05
C ALA A 122 5.84 10.22 -15.98
N LEU A 123 5.51 10.08 -14.70
CA LEU A 123 6.33 10.59 -13.59
C LEU A 123 7.72 9.94 -13.59
N ALA A 124 7.82 8.62 -13.79
CA ALA A 124 9.10 7.93 -13.89
C ALA A 124 9.92 8.42 -15.12
N LYS A 125 9.28 8.67 -16.25
CA LYS A 125 9.92 9.27 -17.44
C LYS A 125 10.42 10.70 -17.20
N LEU A 126 9.80 11.44 -16.28
CA LEU A 126 10.30 12.75 -15.81
C LEU A 126 11.45 12.64 -14.81
N GLY A 127 11.91 11.44 -14.47
CA GLY A 127 13.05 11.19 -13.60
C GLY A 127 12.72 11.05 -12.11
N TYR A 128 11.44 10.96 -11.75
CA TYR A 128 11.03 10.73 -10.36
C TYR A 128 11.07 9.25 -9.99
N LYS A 129 11.39 8.96 -8.72
CA LYS A 129 11.23 7.63 -8.12
C LYS A 129 9.75 7.39 -7.81
N VAL A 130 9.14 6.40 -8.46
CA VAL A 130 7.68 6.18 -8.42
C VAL A 130 7.33 4.79 -7.94
N GLY A 131 6.39 4.73 -6.98
CA GLY A 131 5.68 3.51 -6.61
C GLY A 131 4.22 3.59 -7.05
N LEU A 132 3.65 2.46 -7.42
CA LEU A 132 2.24 2.30 -7.75
C LEU A 132 1.67 1.12 -6.97
N LEU A 133 0.66 1.37 -6.17
CA LEU A 133 -0.09 0.35 -5.47
C LEU A 133 -1.50 0.26 -6.04
N ASP A 134 -1.80 -0.90 -6.64
CA ASP A 134 -3.16 -1.25 -7.04
C ASP A 134 -3.94 -1.70 -5.81
N THR A 135 -4.89 -0.89 -5.41
CA THR A 135 -5.74 -1.12 -4.24
C THR A 135 -7.15 -1.56 -4.61
N ASP A 136 -7.43 -1.79 -5.90
CA ASP A 136 -8.69 -2.37 -6.39
C ASP A 136 -8.65 -3.90 -6.28
N ILE A 137 -8.86 -4.39 -5.06
CA ILE A 137 -8.74 -5.81 -4.71
C ILE A 137 -9.76 -6.67 -5.47
N PHE A 138 -10.90 -6.10 -5.85
CA PHE A 138 -11.97 -6.82 -6.52
C PHE A 138 -11.82 -6.88 -8.04
N GLY A 139 -10.99 -6.00 -8.62
CA GLY A 139 -10.71 -5.95 -10.05
C GLY A 139 -9.29 -5.50 -10.34
N PRO A 140 -8.26 -6.20 -9.82
CA PRO A 140 -6.88 -5.79 -10.00
C PRO A 140 -6.51 -5.81 -11.48
N SER A 141 -6.08 -4.67 -12.01
CA SER A 141 -5.80 -4.50 -13.45
C SER A 141 -4.33 -4.18 -13.75
N MET A 142 -3.56 -3.76 -12.75
CA MET A 142 -2.19 -3.28 -12.97
C MET A 142 -1.23 -4.35 -13.50
N PRO A 143 -1.25 -5.63 -13.04
CA PRO A 143 -0.38 -6.66 -13.61
C PRO A 143 -0.58 -6.81 -15.13
N LYS A 144 -1.83 -6.78 -15.60
CA LYS A 144 -2.16 -6.82 -17.03
C LYS A 144 -1.65 -5.59 -17.76
N MET A 145 -1.97 -4.40 -17.25
CA MET A 145 -1.60 -3.13 -17.87
C MET A 145 -0.08 -2.94 -17.99
N PHE A 146 0.70 -3.54 -17.10
CA PHE A 146 2.17 -3.47 -17.13
C PHE A 146 2.81 -4.66 -17.86
N GLY A 147 2.03 -5.66 -18.31
CA GLY A 147 2.54 -6.87 -18.96
C GLY A 147 3.42 -7.70 -18.01
N VAL A 148 3.02 -7.80 -16.75
CA VAL A 148 3.75 -8.50 -15.68
C VAL A 148 2.87 -9.51 -14.95
N GLU A 149 1.88 -10.07 -15.62
CA GLU A 149 0.92 -11.03 -15.04
C GLU A 149 1.59 -12.31 -14.52
N GLU A 150 2.68 -12.71 -15.18
CA GLU A 150 3.46 -13.90 -14.80
C GLU A 150 4.51 -13.62 -13.71
N GLU A 151 4.77 -12.35 -13.41
CA GLU A 151 5.72 -11.97 -12.37
C GLU A 151 5.14 -12.29 -10.99
N ARG A 152 6.03 -12.65 -10.07
CA ARG A 152 5.66 -12.93 -8.68
C ARG A 152 6.57 -12.17 -7.75
N PRO A 153 6.05 -11.23 -6.96
CA PRO A 153 6.80 -10.59 -5.89
C PRO A 153 7.38 -11.66 -4.95
N TYR A 154 8.61 -11.49 -4.53
CA TYR A 154 9.30 -12.41 -3.64
C TYR A 154 9.73 -11.69 -2.37
N TYR A 155 10.08 -12.47 -1.34
CA TYR A 155 10.56 -11.91 -0.09
C TYR A 155 12.07 -11.71 -0.14
N VAL A 156 12.52 -10.53 0.28
CA VAL A 156 13.92 -10.18 0.51
C VAL A 156 14.15 -9.94 1.99
N HIS A 157 15.28 -10.41 2.51
CA HIS A 157 15.67 -10.14 3.90
C HIS A 157 16.49 -8.87 3.96
N LYS A 158 15.95 -7.81 4.57
CA LYS A 158 16.59 -6.50 4.68
C LYS A 158 16.35 -5.92 6.06
N ASP A 159 17.42 -5.44 6.71
CA ASP A 159 17.38 -4.83 8.03
C ASP A 159 16.69 -5.70 9.12
N GLY A 160 16.92 -7.05 9.04
CA GLY A 160 16.34 -8.00 9.98
C GLY A 160 14.85 -8.31 9.76
N ARG A 161 14.26 -7.88 8.63
CA ARG A 161 12.87 -8.10 8.27
C ARG A 161 12.76 -8.76 6.90
N ASP A 162 11.75 -9.61 6.73
CA ASP A 162 11.38 -10.13 5.42
C ASP A 162 10.40 -9.14 4.78
N LEU A 163 10.82 -8.52 3.68
CA LEU A 163 10.03 -7.54 2.95
C LEU A 163 9.63 -8.09 1.58
N ILE A 164 8.47 -7.69 1.08
CA ILE A 164 8.01 -7.99 -0.28
C ILE A 164 8.76 -7.07 -1.25
N GLU A 165 9.53 -7.64 -2.17
CA GLU A 165 10.15 -6.86 -3.25
C GLU A 165 9.09 -6.54 -4.31
N PRO A 166 8.78 -5.24 -4.57
CA PRO A 166 7.86 -4.86 -5.63
C PRO A 166 8.37 -5.24 -7.03
N VAL A 167 7.46 -5.60 -7.93
CA VAL A 167 7.80 -5.77 -9.34
C VAL A 167 8.20 -4.43 -9.93
N GLU A 168 9.32 -4.37 -10.63
CA GLU A 168 9.81 -3.13 -11.24
C GLU A 168 9.65 -3.17 -12.77
N LYS A 169 8.83 -2.26 -13.31
CA LYS A 169 8.58 -2.16 -14.73
C LYS A 169 8.41 -0.70 -15.15
N TYR A 170 9.00 -0.33 -16.29
CA TYR A 170 8.97 1.05 -16.84
C TYR A 170 9.47 2.13 -15.86
N GLY A 171 10.34 1.76 -14.89
CA GLY A 171 10.84 2.66 -13.85
C GLY A 171 9.86 2.90 -12.71
N VAL A 172 8.84 2.04 -12.58
CA VAL A 172 7.81 2.09 -11.52
C VAL A 172 7.90 0.83 -10.68
N LYS A 173 7.98 0.98 -9.36
CA LYS A 173 7.78 -0.11 -8.39
C LYS A 173 6.30 -0.39 -8.24
N LEU A 174 5.87 -1.61 -8.54
CA LEU A 174 4.46 -2.00 -8.63
C LEU A 174 4.14 -3.12 -7.65
N LEU A 175 3.08 -2.95 -6.88
CA LEU A 175 2.40 -4.05 -6.19
C LEU A 175 0.89 -4.01 -6.46
N SER A 176 0.31 -5.19 -6.57
CA SER A 176 -1.12 -5.43 -6.70
C SER A 176 -1.47 -6.73 -6.01
N ILE A 177 -2.65 -6.81 -5.43
CA ILE A 177 -3.18 -8.08 -4.95
C ILE A 177 -3.27 -9.13 -6.07
N GLY A 178 -3.38 -8.67 -7.32
CA GLY A 178 -3.41 -9.51 -8.51
C GLY A 178 -2.19 -10.40 -8.68
N PHE A 179 -1.05 -10.08 -8.05
CA PHE A 179 0.12 -10.96 -8.05
C PHE A 179 -0.02 -12.19 -7.14
N PHE A 180 -0.92 -12.14 -6.17
CA PHE A 180 -1.08 -13.15 -5.11
C PHE A 180 -2.34 -13.99 -5.26
N VAL A 181 -3.21 -13.65 -6.22
CA VAL A 181 -4.45 -14.37 -6.50
C VAL A 181 -4.46 -14.90 -7.93
N SER A 182 -5.07 -16.08 -8.12
CA SER A 182 -5.23 -16.63 -9.47
C SER A 182 -6.27 -15.82 -10.25
N PRO A 183 -5.98 -15.41 -11.49
CA PRO A 183 -6.95 -14.69 -12.33
C PRO A 183 -8.20 -15.51 -12.66
N THR A 184 -8.12 -16.84 -12.58
CA THR A 184 -9.21 -17.78 -12.92
C THR A 184 -10.07 -18.18 -11.72
N THR A 185 -9.68 -17.80 -10.51
CA THR A 185 -10.39 -18.20 -9.29
C THR A 185 -11.06 -16.97 -8.68
N ALA A 186 -12.39 -17.00 -8.62
CA ALA A 186 -13.15 -15.98 -7.89
C ALA A 186 -12.82 -16.07 -6.39
N THR A 187 -11.90 -15.26 -5.92
CA THR A 187 -11.56 -15.21 -4.50
C THR A 187 -12.59 -14.35 -3.78
N LEU A 188 -13.34 -14.93 -2.87
CA LEU A 188 -14.32 -14.21 -2.05
C LEU A 188 -13.58 -13.45 -0.93
N TRP A 189 -13.11 -12.24 -1.25
CA TRP A 189 -12.56 -11.34 -0.25
C TRP A 189 -13.68 -10.75 0.62
N ARG A 190 -13.60 -10.97 1.93
CA ARG A 190 -14.39 -10.17 2.87
C ARG A 190 -13.67 -8.85 3.12
N GLY A 191 -14.43 -7.75 3.27
CA GLY A 191 -13.85 -6.40 3.41
C GLY A 191 -12.69 -6.29 4.41
N GLY A 192 -12.81 -6.94 5.58
CA GLY A 192 -11.74 -6.95 6.58
C GLY A 192 -10.46 -7.66 6.12
N MET A 193 -10.55 -8.74 5.34
CA MET A 193 -9.39 -9.44 4.78
C MET A 193 -8.71 -8.58 3.71
N ALA A 194 -9.50 -7.94 2.86
CA ALA A 194 -9.02 -7.01 1.84
C ALA A 194 -8.24 -5.84 2.48
N CYS A 195 -8.80 -5.23 3.52
CA CYS A 195 -8.15 -4.16 4.25
C CYS A 195 -6.84 -4.61 4.94
N SER A 196 -6.81 -5.84 5.46
CA SER A 196 -5.59 -6.39 6.10
C SER A 196 -4.49 -6.67 5.07
N ALA A 197 -4.82 -7.28 3.93
CA ALA A 197 -3.88 -7.50 2.84
C ALA A 197 -3.30 -6.19 2.31
N LEU A 198 -4.15 -5.18 2.12
CA LEU A 198 -3.70 -3.85 1.70
C LEU A 198 -2.70 -3.22 2.68
N LYS A 199 -2.97 -3.31 3.99
CA LYS A 199 -2.04 -2.82 5.02
C LYS A 199 -0.69 -3.56 4.96
N GLN A 200 -0.69 -4.87 4.68
CA GLN A 200 0.53 -5.64 4.50
C GLN A 200 1.31 -5.18 3.26
N LEU A 201 0.66 -5.01 2.11
CA LEU A 201 1.33 -4.51 0.90
C LEU A 201 1.92 -3.10 1.09
N ILE A 202 1.35 -2.28 1.97
CA ILE A 202 1.91 -0.98 2.31
C ILE A 202 3.10 -1.11 3.27
N ALA A 203 2.94 -1.90 4.36
CA ALA A 203 3.88 -1.93 5.48
C ALA A 203 5.07 -2.88 5.27
N ASP A 204 4.83 -4.01 4.61
CA ASP A 204 5.78 -5.12 4.51
C ASP A 204 6.45 -5.20 3.12
N ALA A 205 6.34 -4.14 2.29
CA ALA A 205 7.03 -4.06 1.01
C ALA A 205 8.26 -3.13 1.06
N ASP A 206 9.31 -3.49 0.31
CA ASP A 206 10.52 -2.66 0.14
C ASP A 206 10.30 -1.56 -0.91
N TRP A 207 9.45 -0.60 -0.57
CA TRP A 207 9.22 0.55 -1.43
C TRP A 207 10.47 1.43 -1.61
N GLY A 208 11.36 1.47 -0.60
CA GLY A 208 12.51 2.36 -0.59
C GLY A 208 12.11 3.84 -0.61
N GLU A 209 13.03 4.72 -1.01
CA GLU A 209 12.74 6.15 -1.19
C GLU A 209 11.92 6.40 -2.45
N LEU A 210 10.79 7.07 -2.32
CA LEU A 210 9.93 7.47 -3.44
C LEU A 210 9.66 8.97 -3.42
N ASP A 211 9.66 9.58 -4.61
CA ASP A 211 9.18 10.95 -4.80
C ASP A 211 7.65 10.98 -4.87
N TYR A 212 7.05 9.96 -5.53
CA TYR A 212 5.61 9.81 -5.69
C TYR A 212 5.19 8.36 -5.43
N PHE A 213 4.14 8.20 -4.65
CA PHE A 213 3.45 6.93 -4.43
C PHE A 213 2.01 7.07 -4.90
N ILE A 214 1.70 6.40 -6.00
CA ILE A 214 0.37 6.45 -6.62
C ILE A 214 -0.48 5.31 -6.06
N LEU A 215 -1.66 5.65 -5.58
CA LEU A 215 -2.66 4.69 -5.13
C LEU A 215 -3.77 4.62 -6.17
N ASP A 216 -3.89 3.51 -6.89
CA ASP A 216 -5.03 3.25 -7.78
C ASP A 216 -6.18 2.72 -6.93
N THR A 217 -7.12 3.59 -6.53
CA THR A 217 -8.18 3.23 -5.59
C THR A 217 -9.33 2.46 -6.28
N PRO A 218 -10.12 1.64 -5.58
CA PRO A 218 -11.32 1.07 -6.18
C PRO A 218 -12.32 2.19 -6.57
N PRO A 219 -13.27 1.93 -7.48
CA PRO A 219 -14.27 2.92 -7.85
C PRO A 219 -15.25 3.20 -6.71
N GLY A 220 -15.79 4.41 -6.67
CA GLY A 220 -16.76 4.84 -5.66
C GLY A 220 -16.12 5.12 -4.29
N THR A 221 -16.86 4.80 -3.23
CA THR A 221 -16.45 4.99 -1.83
C THR A 221 -16.62 3.66 -1.09
N SER A 222 -15.54 3.10 -0.54
CA SER A 222 -15.52 1.80 0.10
C SER A 222 -14.64 1.79 1.36
N ASP A 223 -14.66 0.72 2.14
CA ASP A 223 -13.80 0.51 3.31
C ASP A 223 -12.32 0.59 2.96
N ILE A 224 -11.95 0.30 1.71
CA ILE A 224 -10.58 0.44 1.21
C ILE A 224 -10.12 1.90 1.27
N HIS A 225 -10.97 2.85 0.83
CA HIS A 225 -10.65 4.28 0.93
C HIS A 225 -10.42 4.70 2.38
N LEU A 226 -11.30 4.29 3.29
CA LEU A 226 -11.14 4.59 4.71
C LEU A 226 -9.86 3.98 5.27
N THR A 227 -9.54 2.74 4.87
CA THR A 227 -8.29 2.07 5.28
C THR A 227 -7.06 2.83 4.81
N LEU A 228 -7.02 3.30 3.55
CA LEU A 228 -5.93 4.11 3.02
C LEU A 228 -5.77 5.43 3.80
N LEU A 229 -6.88 6.13 4.04
CA LEU A 229 -6.92 7.39 4.80
C LEU A 229 -6.47 7.24 6.26
N GLN A 230 -6.70 6.05 6.85
CA GLN A 230 -6.27 5.71 8.21
C GLN A 230 -4.83 5.19 8.29
N THR A 231 -4.25 4.83 7.14
CA THR A 231 -2.93 4.18 7.09
C THR A 231 -1.86 5.14 6.59
N LEU A 232 -2.20 6.02 5.64
CA LEU A 232 -1.26 6.89 4.93
C LEU A 232 -1.64 8.37 5.06
N SER A 233 -0.61 9.20 5.14
CA SER A 233 -0.75 10.66 4.98
C SER A 233 -0.86 11.01 3.49
N ILE A 234 -2.07 11.00 2.94
CA ILE A 234 -2.32 11.25 1.52
C ILE A 234 -2.09 12.73 1.22
N THR A 235 -1.12 13.04 0.37
CA THR A 235 -0.78 14.42 -0.04
C THR A 235 -1.96 15.10 -0.73
N GLY A 236 -2.68 14.34 -1.57
CA GLY A 236 -3.91 14.80 -2.19
C GLY A 236 -4.51 13.76 -3.12
N ALA A 237 -5.73 14.01 -3.57
CA ALA A 237 -6.47 13.13 -4.48
C ALA A 237 -6.62 13.76 -5.86
N VAL A 238 -6.47 12.93 -6.90
CA VAL A 238 -6.80 13.25 -8.30
C VAL A 238 -8.08 12.50 -8.65
N ILE A 239 -9.07 13.18 -9.17
CA ILE A 239 -10.36 12.58 -9.50
C ILE A 239 -10.49 12.41 -11.00
N VAL A 240 -10.69 11.16 -11.44
CA VAL A 240 -10.89 10.81 -12.85
C VAL A 240 -12.38 10.63 -13.13
N SER A 241 -12.88 11.27 -14.17
CA SER A 241 -14.24 11.13 -14.64
C SER A 241 -14.32 11.28 -16.16
N THR A 242 -15.47 10.89 -16.73
CA THR A 242 -15.86 11.21 -18.11
C THR A 242 -16.77 12.44 -18.11
N PRO A 243 -17.00 13.11 -19.27
CA PRO A 243 -17.88 14.28 -19.36
C PRO A 243 -19.37 14.00 -19.09
N GLN A 244 -19.79 12.73 -18.97
CA GLN A 244 -21.18 12.33 -18.79
C GLN A 244 -21.72 12.82 -17.43
N GLN A 245 -22.94 13.38 -17.43
CA GLN A 245 -23.58 13.91 -16.23
C GLN A 245 -23.71 12.87 -15.10
N VAL A 246 -23.99 11.61 -15.44
CA VAL A 246 -24.06 10.51 -14.46
C VAL A 246 -22.69 10.28 -13.79
N ALA A 247 -21.60 10.30 -14.56
CA ALA A 247 -20.25 10.13 -14.02
C ALA A 247 -19.82 11.34 -13.17
N LEU A 248 -20.23 12.56 -13.58
CA LEU A 248 -19.95 13.79 -12.85
C LEU A 248 -20.68 13.84 -11.51
N ALA A 249 -21.92 13.35 -11.44
CA ALA A 249 -22.68 13.27 -10.18
C ALA A 249 -21.95 12.38 -9.16
N ASP A 250 -21.37 11.24 -9.60
CA ASP A 250 -20.59 10.36 -8.73
C ASP A 250 -19.20 10.92 -8.43
N ALA A 251 -18.57 11.62 -9.39
CA ALA A 251 -17.30 12.32 -9.16
C ALA A 251 -17.45 13.39 -8.05
N ARG A 252 -18.58 14.12 -8.02
CA ARG A 252 -18.90 15.08 -6.97
C ARG A 252 -18.90 14.41 -5.59
N LYS A 253 -19.56 13.26 -5.44
CA LYS A 253 -19.54 12.49 -4.18
C LYS A 253 -18.14 12.06 -3.77
N GLY A 254 -17.30 11.66 -4.75
CA GLY A 254 -15.89 11.34 -4.50
C GLY A 254 -15.09 12.55 -3.99
N ILE A 255 -15.31 13.74 -4.56
CA ILE A 255 -14.70 14.99 -4.10
C ILE A 255 -15.15 15.30 -2.67
N ASP A 256 -16.45 15.26 -2.40
CA ASP A 256 -17.04 15.53 -1.09
C ASP A 256 -16.48 14.59 -0.01
N MET A 257 -16.26 13.32 -0.33
CA MET A 257 -15.63 12.34 0.59
C MET A 257 -14.24 12.81 1.04
N TYR A 258 -13.39 13.24 0.11
CA TYR A 258 -12.04 13.71 0.45
C TYR A 258 -12.02 15.07 1.13
N GLN A 259 -12.94 15.96 0.79
CA GLN A 259 -13.04 17.32 1.36
C GLN A 259 -13.78 17.35 2.70
N ASN A 260 -14.42 16.26 3.12
CA ASN A 260 -15.10 16.19 4.41
C ASN A 260 -14.17 16.59 5.56
N ASP A 261 -14.65 17.35 6.53
CA ASP A 261 -13.87 17.89 7.65
C ASP A 261 -13.07 16.83 8.42
N LYS A 262 -13.60 15.60 8.51
CA LYS A 262 -12.93 14.49 9.20
C LYS A 262 -11.82 13.86 8.36
N VAL A 263 -11.85 13.98 7.04
CA VAL A 263 -10.90 13.42 6.09
C VAL A 263 -9.87 14.48 5.69
N ASN A 264 -10.33 15.63 5.25
CA ASN A 264 -9.56 16.83 4.90
C ASN A 264 -8.34 16.55 4.01
N VAL A 265 -8.54 15.75 2.96
CA VAL A 265 -7.54 15.49 1.93
C VAL A 265 -7.77 16.45 0.77
N PRO A 266 -6.75 17.24 0.38
CA PRO A 266 -6.89 18.18 -0.73
C PRO A 266 -7.18 17.49 -2.05
N ILE A 267 -8.08 18.04 -2.86
CA ILE A 267 -8.23 17.65 -4.26
C ILE A 267 -7.18 18.38 -5.08
N LEU A 268 -6.25 17.62 -5.68
CA LEU A 268 -5.20 18.15 -6.56
C LEU A 268 -5.78 18.61 -7.90
N GLY A 269 -6.83 17.96 -8.35
CA GLY A 269 -7.58 18.34 -9.54
C GLY A 269 -8.40 17.22 -10.14
N LEU A 270 -9.11 17.57 -11.23
CA LEU A 270 -9.88 16.63 -12.03
C LEU A 270 -9.16 16.29 -13.33
N ILE A 271 -9.36 15.06 -13.80
CA ILE A 271 -8.96 14.59 -15.12
C ILE A 271 -10.24 14.21 -15.87
N GLU A 272 -10.48 14.89 -17.01
CA GLU A 272 -11.54 14.52 -17.93
C GLU A 272 -11.01 13.47 -18.91
N ASN A 273 -11.27 12.20 -18.63
CA ASN A 273 -10.93 11.12 -19.53
C ASN A 273 -12.04 10.89 -20.55
N MET A 274 -11.71 10.32 -21.72
CA MET A 274 -12.63 10.14 -22.84
C MET A 274 -13.31 11.47 -23.26
N ALA A 275 -12.57 12.57 -23.20
CA ALA A 275 -13.07 13.93 -23.39
C ALA A 275 -13.61 14.17 -24.79
N TYR A 276 -12.97 13.62 -25.79
CA TYR A 276 -13.36 13.70 -27.21
C TYR A 276 -12.70 12.58 -28.00
N PHE A 277 -13.23 12.35 -29.19
CA PHE A 277 -12.65 11.48 -30.22
C PHE A 277 -12.28 12.31 -31.44
N THR A 278 -11.14 12.06 -32.03
CA THR A 278 -10.69 12.66 -33.29
C THR A 278 -10.39 11.54 -34.29
N PRO A 279 -11.17 11.39 -35.37
CA PRO A 279 -10.88 10.43 -36.45
C PRO A 279 -9.56 10.74 -37.14
N ALA A 280 -8.82 9.72 -37.56
CA ALA A 280 -7.55 9.89 -38.26
C ALA A 280 -7.74 10.62 -39.60
N GLU A 281 -8.87 10.40 -40.25
CA GLU A 281 -9.25 11.00 -41.54
C GLU A 281 -9.64 12.49 -41.41
N LEU A 282 -10.00 12.92 -40.20
CA LEU A 282 -10.46 14.29 -39.94
C LEU A 282 -9.77 14.84 -38.68
N PRO A 283 -8.45 15.08 -38.71
CA PRO A 283 -7.65 15.38 -37.53
C PRO A 283 -8.03 16.71 -36.84
N GLU A 284 -8.68 17.63 -37.57
CA GLU A 284 -9.15 18.90 -37.02
C GLU A 284 -10.52 18.79 -36.31
N ASN A 285 -11.23 17.65 -36.46
CA ASN A 285 -12.57 17.47 -35.92
C ASN A 285 -12.54 16.77 -34.58
N LYS A 286 -13.27 17.33 -33.61
CA LYS A 286 -13.46 16.72 -32.29
C LYS A 286 -14.91 16.33 -32.08
N TYR A 287 -15.14 15.05 -31.82
CA TYR A 287 -16.47 14.51 -31.52
C TYR A 287 -16.58 14.23 -30.01
N TYR A 288 -17.56 14.87 -29.38
CA TYR A 288 -17.78 14.77 -27.94
C TYR A 288 -18.79 13.68 -27.61
N ILE A 289 -18.38 12.42 -27.72
CA ILE A 289 -19.25 11.23 -27.60
C ILE A 289 -19.93 11.17 -26.24
N PHE A 290 -19.22 11.52 -25.19
CA PHE A 290 -19.70 11.47 -23.81
C PHE A 290 -20.13 12.85 -23.24
N GLY A 291 -20.24 13.86 -24.07
CA GLY A 291 -20.53 15.25 -23.68
C GLY A 291 -19.30 16.15 -23.75
N LYS A 292 -19.54 17.44 -23.61
CA LYS A 292 -18.50 18.46 -23.81
C LYS A 292 -18.23 19.22 -22.51
N GLU A 293 -16.94 19.32 -22.12
CA GLU A 293 -16.47 20.14 -21.00
C GLU A 293 -17.11 19.82 -19.64
N GLY A 294 -17.60 18.59 -19.42
CA GLY A 294 -18.31 18.23 -18.20
C GLY A 294 -17.44 18.35 -16.95
N CYS A 295 -16.24 17.77 -16.95
CA CYS A 295 -15.31 17.90 -15.83
C CYS A 295 -14.76 19.32 -15.69
N LYS A 296 -14.61 20.06 -16.77
CA LYS A 296 -14.18 21.46 -16.73
C LYS A 296 -15.18 22.33 -15.99
N ASN A 297 -16.47 22.12 -16.21
CA ASN A 297 -17.52 22.82 -15.52
C ASN A 297 -17.59 22.40 -14.05
N LEU A 298 -17.50 21.10 -13.76
CA LEU A 298 -17.43 20.58 -12.39
C LEU A 298 -16.21 21.13 -11.64
N ALA A 299 -15.04 21.20 -12.30
CA ALA A 299 -13.82 21.76 -11.71
C ALA A 299 -13.99 23.20 -11.27
N LYS A 300 -14.66 24.04 -12.10
CA LYS A 300 -14.99 25.41 -11.75
C LYS A 300 -15.98 25.49 -10.58
N GLU A 301 -17.02 24.67 -10.61
CA GLU A 301 -18.02 24.62 -9.54
C GLU A 301 -17.41 24.26 -8.19
N MET A 302 -16.53 23.22 -8.18
CA MET A 302 -15.88 22.72 -6.98
C MET A 302 -14.61 23.51 -6.60
N ASN A 303 -14.26 24.54 -7.37
CA ASN A 303 -13.05 25.35 -7.19
C ASN A 303 -11.76 24.52 -7.10
N VAL A 304 -11.62 23.56 -8.01
CA VAL A 304 -10.44 22.68 -8.16
C VAL A 304 -9.90 22.77 -9.59
N PRO A 305 -8.59 22.55 -9.83
CA PRO A 305 -8.05 22.61 -11.18
C PRO A 305 -8.52 21.45 -12.07
N LEU A 306 -8.68 21.72 -13.37
CA LEU A 306 -8.71 20.67 -14.41
C LEU A 306 -7.27 20.41 -14.83
N LEU A 307 -6.77 19.18 -14.58
CA LEU A 307 -5.37 18.81 -14.84
C LEU A 307 -5.12 18.42 -16.29
N ALA A 308 -6.06 17.69 -16.89
CA ALA A 308 -6.00 17.26 -18.29
C ALA A 308 -7.35 16.89 -18.86
N GLN A 309 -7.43 16.90 -20.20
CA GLN A 309 -8.50 16.30 -21.01
C GLN A 309 -7.86 15.25 -21.90
N ILE A 310 -8.14 13.97 -21.65
CA ILE A 310 -7.57 12.83 -22.36
C ILE A 310 -8.56 12.36 -23.42
N PRO A 311 -8.17 12.29 -24.70
CA PRO A 311 -9.05 11.83 -25.77
C PRO A 311 -9.32 10.33 -25.72
N ILE A 312 -10.35 9.89 -26.45
CA ILE A 312 -10.55 8.49 -26.80
C ILE A 312 -9.58 8.19 -27.96
N VAL A 313 -8.63 7.28 -27.72
CA VAL A 313 -7.67 6.84 -28.73
C VAL A 313 -7.49 5.33 -28.63
N GLN A 314 -7.58 4.63 -29.76
CA GLN A 314 -7.45 3.17 -29.81
C GLN A 314 -6.14 2.69 -29.19
N SER A 315 -5.03 3.38 -29.45
CA SER A 315 -3.71 3.01 -28.92
C SER A 315 -3.59 3.09 -27.38
N ILE A 316 -4.47 3.82 -26.69
CA ILE A 316 -4.52 3.82 -25.21
C ILE A 316 -5.13 2.50 -24.71
N CYS A 317 -6.18 2.02 -25.38
CA CYS A 317 -6.81 0.73 -25.06
C CYS A 317 -5.84 -0.43 -25.37
N GLU A 318 -5.37 -0.52 -26.60
CA GLU A 318 -4.42 -1.55 -27.04
C GLU A 318 -3.17 -1.59 -26.15
N GLY A 319 -2.58 -0.43 -25.85
CA GLY A 319 -1.41 -0.35 -25.00
C GLY A 319 -1.67 -0.88 -23.58
N GLY A 320 -2.87 -0.68 -23.04
CA GLY A 320 -3.27 -1.26 -21.76
C GLY A 320 -3.46 -2.78 -21.81
N ASP A 321 -4.00 -3.30 -22.92
CA ASP A 321 -4.22 -4.72 -23.13
C ASP A 321 -2.91 -5.47 -23.45
N ASP A 322 -1.98 -4.82 -24.15
CA ASP A 322 -0.68 -5.37 -24.54
C ASP A 322 0.41 -5.20 -23.48
N GLY A 323 0.08 -4.64 -22.33
CA GLY A 323 1.03 -4.39 -21.24
C GLY A 323 2.05 -3.29 -21.54
N ALA A 324 1.74 -2.39 -22.48
CA ALA A 324 2.59 -1.26 -22.89
C ALA A 324 1.80 0.06 -22.87
N PRO A 325 1.47 0.62 -21.70
CA PRO A 325 0.68 1.85 -21.57
C PRO A 325 1.22 3.00 -22.44
N ALA A 326 0.34 3.89 -22.88
CA ALA A 326 0.65 4.96 -23.82
C ALA A 326 1.84 5.84 -23.39
N ALA A 327 2.02 6.07 -22.09
CA ALA A 327 3.14 6.83 -21.54
C ALA A 327 4.52 6.17 -21.74
N THR A 328 4.58 4.89 -22.15
CA THR A 328 5.85 4.23 -22.52
C THR A 328 6.42 4.78 -23.81
N LYS A 329 5.55 5.26 -24.74
CA LYS A 329 5.88 5.83 -26.05
C LYS A 329 5.84 7.37 -25.97
N VAL A 330 6.84 7.96 -25.33
CA VAL A 330 6.89 9.42 -25.05
C VAL A 330 6.77 10.31 -26.29
N ASP A 331 7.17 9.85 -27.47
CA ASP A 331 7.12 10.61 -28.72
C ASP A 331 5.73 10.58 -29.39
N SER A 332 4.81 9.75 -28.88
CA SER A 332 3.44 9.71 -29.39
C SER A 332 2.59 10.85 -28.84
N ILE A 333 1.53 11.24 -29.56
CA ILE A 333 0.57 12.27 -29.11
C ILE A 333 -0.03 11.89 -27.73
N THR A 334 -0.36 10.62 -27.53
CA THR A 334 -0.92 10.12 -26.29
C THR A 334 0.13 10.09 -25.18
N GLY A 335 1.37 9.71 -25.47
CA GLY A 335 2.49 9.78 -24.51
C GLY A 335 2.75 11.21 -24.03
N GLN A 336 2.77 12.18 -24.95
CA GLN A 336 2.90 13.60 -24.64
C GLN A 336 1.74 14.12 -23.77
N ALA A 337 0.51 13.66 -24.01
CA ALA A 337 -0.63 14.03 -23.18
C ALA A 337 -0.45 13.57 -21.72
N PHE A 338 0.04 12.34 -21.51
CA PHE A 338 0.32 11.85 -20.14
C PHE A 338 1.55 12.50 -19.51
N LEU A 339 2.59 12.86 -20.27
CA LEU A 339 3.70 13.66 -19.77
C LEU A 339 3.22 15.04 -19.30
N SER A 340 2.37 15.69 -20.08
CA SER A 340 1.78 16.98 -19.71
C SER A 340 0.89 16.87 -18.46
N LEU A 341 0.13 15.78 -18.33
CA LEU A 341 -0.62 15.48 -17.12
C LEU A 341 0.31 15.34 -15.91
N ALA A 342 1.40 14.56 -16.04
CA ALA A 342 2.37 14.37 -14.95
C ALA A 342 3.00 15.71 -14.52
N GLN A 343 3.38 16.57 -15.46
CA GLN A 343 3.89 17.93 -15.18
C GLN A 343 2.85 18.79 -14.44
N SER A 344 1.58 18.71 -14.85
CA SER A 344 0.48 19.40 -14.17
C SER A 344 0.32 18.92 -12.72
N VAL A 345 0.38 17.58 -12.50
CA VAL A 345 0.32 16.99 -11.16
C VAL A 345 1.50 17.44 -10.32
N VAL A 346 2.73 17.40 -10.82
CA VAL A 346 3.94 17.90 -10.13
C VAL A 346 3.76 19.35 -9.72
N THR A 347 3.29 20.21 -10.61
CA THR A 347 3.08 21.64 -10.35
C THR A 347 2.09 21.85 -9.22
N VAL A 348 0.95 21.15 -9.25
CA VAL A 348 -0.08 21.31 -8.21
C VAL A 348 0.38 20.71 -6.87
N VAL A 349 1.09 19.59 -6.87
CA VAL A 349 1.66 18.99 -5.66
C VAL A 349 2.68 19.93 -5.01
N ASN A 350 3.59 20.51 -5.79
CA ASN A 350 4.59 21.46 -5.28
C ASN A 350 3.92 22.70 -4.67
N ARG A 351 2.92 23.28 -5.35
CA ARG A 351 2.14 24.39 -4.81
C ARG A 351 1.42 24.01 -3.51
N ARG A 352 0.74 22.86 -3.50
CA ARG A 352 0.06 22.35 -2.30
C ARG A 352 1.02 22.22 -1.13
N ASN A 353 2.21 21.66 -1.36
CA ASN A 353 3.22 21.43 -0.31
C ASN A 353 3.84 22.74 0.21
N ALA A 354 3.92 23.76 -0.63
CA ALA A 354 4.34 25.11 -0.22
C ALA A 354 3.28 25.85 0.61
N GLU A 355 2.00 25.62 0.31
CA GLU A 355 0.88 26.38 0.91
C GLU A 355 0.25 25.68 2.12
N LYS A 356 0.36 24.35 2.24
CA LYS A 356 -0.37 23.56 3.25
C LYS A 356 0.56 22.61 4.00
N ALA A 357 0.31 22.44 5.29
CA ALA A 357 0.94 21.41 6.10
C ALA A 357 0.63 19.98 5.58
N PRO A 358 1.46 18.96 5.94
CA PRO A 358 1.16 17.57 5.63
C PRO A 358 -0.24 17.17 6.11
N THR A 359 -0.94 16.38 5.29
CA THR A 359 -2.27 15.88 5.61
C THR A 359 -2.17 14.93 6.82
N LYS A 360 -3.08 15.07 7.76
CA LYS A 360 -3.14 14.18 8.92
C LYS A 360 -3.85 12.88 8.53
N ILE A 361 -3.44 11.80 9.15
CA ILE A 361 -4.12 10.52 9.07
C ILE A 361 -5.46 10.61 9.78
N VAL A 362 -6.49 10.02 9.16
CA VAL A 362 -7.84 10.00 9.74
C VAL A 362 -7.86 9.07 10.95
N SER A 363 -8.15 9.60 12.13
CA SER A 363 -8.32 8.80 13.34
C SER A 363 -9.77 8.38 13.52
N THR A 364 -10.00 7.12 13.87
CA THR A 364 -11.34 6.57 14.18
C THR A 364 -11.73 6.69 15.65
N HIS A 365 -10.85 7.26 16.50
CA HIS A 365 -11.18 7.44 17.90
C HIS A 365 -12.08 8.66 18.07
N LYS A 366 -13.31 8.37 18.58
CA LYS A 366 -14.17 9.36 19.20
C LYS A 366 -13.64 9.71 20.57
#